data_5b59c3224bc65f8c122b696eb3b9a64d
#
_entry.id   5b59c3224bc65f8c122b696eb3b9a64d
#
_cell.length_a   1.000
_cell.length_b   1.000
_cell.length_c   1.000
_cell.angle_alpha   90.00
_cell.angle_beta   90.00
_cell.angle_gamma   90.00
#
_symmetry.space_group_name_H-M   'P 1'
#
loop_
_entity.id
_entity.type
_entity.pdbx_description
1 polymer ?
#
loop_
_entity_poly.entity_id
_entity_poly.type
_entity_poly.pdbx_seq_one_letter_code
_entity_poly.pdbx_strand_id
1 'polypeptide(L)'
;MSIRSALHAVHFMSLRDIGLFRRSAKTDASIARNRGLLGDRGAFEAAYAGADPWASADPAYRYQRRKYETLVGLLPDRPYRAALDLGCGVGLMTRMLADRAGTVLGLDVAQAAIDTAAAGSAGLAQVQFRQADILDLPDDLDGQFDLVVLADTLYYLSPMQDALLKQLALRTQRLLVPGGVCLLANHYFSGADADSRLSRRIHRAFAWSPGYRVLSEHRRPFYLVSVMETEPPAPGA
;
A
#
# COMPACT_ATOMS: atom_id res chain seq x y z
N MET A 1 -25.41 -4.50 7.96
CA MET A 1 -24.17 -4.28 8.74
C MET A 1 -24.47 -4.65 10.18
N SER A 2 -23.89 -5.72 10.72
CA SER A 2 -24.18 -6.20 12.08
C SER A 2 -23.62 -5.21 13.12
N ILE A 3 -24.38 -5.00 14.24
CA ILE A 3 -23.96 -4.17 15.38
C ILE A 3 -22.58 -4.62 15.92
N ARG A 4 -22.24 -5.92 15.82
CA ARG A 4 -20.91 -6.44 16.15
C ARG A 4 -19.80 -5.88 15.26
N SER A 5 -20.05 -5.63 13.96
CA SER A 5 -19.06 -5.03 13.04
C SER A 5 -18.80 -3.56 13.36
N ALA A 6 -19.83 -2.82 13.83
CA ALA A 6 -19.67 -1.43 14.25
C ALA A 6 -18.91 -1.30 15.58
N LEU A 7 -19.15 -2.20 16.54
CA LEU A 7 -18.45 -2.24 17.83
C LEU A 7 -16.97 -2.63 17.67
N HIS A 8 -16.62 -3.50 16.71
CA HIS A 8 -15.22 -3.75 16.36
C HIS A 8 -14.53 -2.50 15.81
N ALA A 9 -15.20 -1.68 15.02
CA ALA A 9 -14.64 -0.45 14.46
C ALA A 9 -14.26 0.58 15.55
N VAL A 10 -15.04 0.68 16.63
CA VAL A 10 -14.78 1.63 17.75
C VAL A 10 -13.61 1.16 18.64
N HIS A 11 -13.31 -0.15 18.66
CA HIS A 11 -12.19 -0.68 19.45
C HIS A 11 -10.81 -0.51 18.80
N PHE A 12 -10.72 0.08 17.60
CA PHE A 12 -9.47 0.17 16.83
C PHE A 12 -8.53 1.28 17.29
N MET A 13 -9.00 2.31 17.98
CA MET A 13 -8.16 3.43 18.41
C MET A 13 -8.15 3.54 19.93
N SER A 14 -7.10 3.03 20.56
CA SER A 14 -6.78 3.32 21.95
C SER A 14 -6.20 4.74 22.09
N LEU A 15 -6.13 5.28 23.30
CA LEU A 15 -5.44 6.57 23.54
C LEU A 15 -3.99 6.57 23.05
N ARG A 16 -3.33 5.42 23.09
CA ARG A 16 -1.98 5.23 22.57
C ARG A 16 -1.94 5.28 21.03
N ASP A 17 -2.92 4.66 20.35
CA ASP A 17 -3.08 4.76 18.90
C ASP A 17 -3.27 6.21 18.43
N ILE A 18 -3.99 7.04 19.20
CA ILE A 18 -4.16 8.48 18.92
C ILE A 18 -2.82 9.21 18.97
N GLY A 19 -1.97 8.89 19.94
CA GLY A 19 -0.60 9.45 20.03
C GLY A 19 0.24 9.10 18.82
N LEU A 20 0.21 7.82 18.39
CA LEU A 20 0.94 7.33 17.22
C LEU A 20 0.37 7.89 15.92
N PHE A 21 -0.94 8.01 15.80
CA PHE A 21 -1.59 8.68 14.66
C PHE A 21 -1.15 10.15 14.53
N ARG A 22 -1.07 10.90 15.66
CA ARG A 22 -0.55 12.28 15.65
C ARG A 22 0.92 12.35 15.24
N ARG A 23 1.73 11.35 15.60
CA ARG A 23 3.12 11.23 15.13
C ARG A 23 3.15 11.04 13.61
N SER A 24 2.35 10.15 13.08
CA SER A 24 2.18 9.92 11.64
C SER A 24 1.84 11.23 10.90
N ALA A 25 0.84 11.98 11.36
CA ALA A 25 0.46 13.25 10.75
C ALA A 25 1.59 14.32 10.78
N LYS A 26 2.45 14.31 11.82
CA LYS A 26 3.63 15.19 11.86
C LYS A 26 4.68 14.77 10.82
N THR A 27 4.85 13.47 10.61
CA THR A 27 5.74 12.93 9.56
C THR A 27 5.27 13.38 8.18
N ASP A 28 3.97 13.25 7.88
CA ASP A 28 3.39 13.68 6.60
C ASP A 28 3.62 15.19 6.36
N ALA A 29 3.41 16.01 7.38
CA ALA A 29 3.69 17.45 7.30
C ALA A 29 5.19 17.76 7.12
N SER A 30 6.09 16.95 7.67
CA SER A 30 7.54 17.08 7.50
C SER A 30 7.95 16.74 6.07
N ILE A 31 7.46 15.64 5.51
CA ILE A 31 7.72 15.25 4.11
C ILE A 31 7.24 16.35 3.16
N ALA A 32 6.02 16.86 3.35
CA ALA A 32 5.47 17.93 2.53
C ALA A 32 6.35 19.20 2.52
N ARG A 33 6.92 19.57 3.68
CA ARG A 33 7.85 20.71 3.79
C ARG A 33 9.20 20.45 3.14
N ASN A 34 9.74 19.24 3.31
CA ASN A 34 11.08 18.91 2.84
C ASN A 34 11.15 18.65 1.32
N ARG A 35 10.02 18.36 0.70
CA ARG A 35 9.89 18.03 -0.71
C ARG A 35 10.46 19.12 -1.64
N GLY A 36 10.18 20.38 -1.32
CA GLY A 36 10.67 21.52 -2.08
C GLY A 36 12.19 21.70 -2.05
N LEU A 37 12.86 21.20 -1.02
CA LEU A 37 14.31 21.31 -0.81
C LEU A 37 15.07 20.06 -1.26
N LEU A 38 14.52 18.88 -1.02
CA LEU A 38 15.22 17.59 -1.16
C LEU A 38 14.69 16.73 -2.32
N GLY A 39 13.61 17.16 -2.97
CA GLY A 39 12.84 16.30 -3.88
C GLY A 39 12.07 15.20 -3.12
N ASP A 40 11.27 14.42 -3.84
CA ASP A 40 10.45 13.37 -3.24
C ASP A 40 11.30 12.31 -2.55
N ARG A 41 12.27 11.73 -3.26
CA ARG A 41 13.16 10.70 -2.72
C ARG A 41 13.92 11.18 -1.46
N GLY A 42 14.52 12.38 -1.52
CA GLY A 42 15.27 12.93 -0.40
C GLY A 42 14.40 13.22 0.82
N ALA A 43 13.14 13.64 0.61
CA ALA A 43 12.21 13.88 1.71
C ALA A 43 11.80 12.58 2.43
N PHE A 44 11.61 11.47 1.71
CA PHE A 44 11.36 10.16 2.29
C PHE A 44 12.61 9.59 2.98
N GLU A 45 13.77 9.68 2.34
CA GLU A 45 15.04 9.26 2.93
C GLU A 45 15.28 9.94 4.29
N ALA A 46 15.09 11.27 4.34
CA ALA A 46 15.21 12.04 5.58
C ALA A 46 14.16 11.64 6.64
N ALA A 47 12.95 11.28 6.23
CA ALA A 47 11.92 10.82 7.15
C ALA A 47 12.30 9.47 7.79
N TYR A 48 12.82 8.53 7.02
CA TYR A 48 13.23 7.21 7.49
C TYR A 48 14.58 7.20 8.23
N ALA A 49 15.36 8.26 8.21
CA ALA A 49 16.61 8.36 8.97
C ALA A 49 16.41 8.15 10.49
N GLY A 50 15.18 8.36 11.00
CA GLY A 50 14.77 8.08 12.39
C GLY A 50 14.09 6.71 12.61
N ALA A 51 14.33 5.73 11.77
CA ALA A 51 13.80 4.38 11.75
C ALA A 51 12.36 4.27 11.20
N ASP A 52 11.31 4.17 12.03
CA ASP A 52 9.90 4.02 11.60
C ASP A 52 9.11 5.32 11.83
N PRO A 53 9.08 6.23 10.86
CA PRO A 53 8.50 7.56 11.05
C PRO A 53 6.99 7.54 11.28
N TRP A 54 6.29 6.54 10.75
CA TRP A 54 4.85 6.36 10.96
C TRP A 54 4.51 5.40 12.09
N ALA A 55 5.52 4.84 12.76
CA ALA A 55 5.33 3.79 13.76
C ALA A 55 4.54 2.58 13.23
N SER A 56 4.64 2.30 11.93
CA SER A 56 3.84 1.28 11.25
C SER A 56 4.15 -0.13 11.76
N ALA A 57 5.39 -0.41 12.14
CA ALA A 57 5.82 -1.67 12.71
C ALA A 57 5.83 -1.68 14.26
N ASP A 58 5.49 -0.58 14.93
CA ASP A 58 5.41 -0.53 16.40
C ASP A 58 4.29 -1.49 16.89
N PRO A 59 4.62 -2.53 17.69
CA PRO A 59 3.60 -3.46 18.20
C PRO A 59 2.49 -2.79 18.99
N ALA A 60 2.73 -1.58 19.50
CA ALA A 60 1.76 -0.80 20.23
C ALA A 60 0.76 -0.09 19.30
N TYR A 61 1.07 0.07 18.02
CA TYR A 61 0.16 0.65 17.04
C TYR A 61 -0.81 -0.41 16.53
N ARG A 62 -1.76 -0.79 17.36
CA ARG A 62 -2.73 -1.85 17.07
C ARG A 62 -3.63 -1.52 15.90
N TYR A 63 -3.96 -0.23 15.69
CA TYR A 63 -4.76 0.20 14.56
C TYR A 63 -4.11 -0.18 13.23
N GLN A 64 -2.83 0.17 13.02
CA GLN A 64 -2.13 -0.11 11.77
C GLN A 64 -2.01 -1.61 11.49
N ARG A 65 -1.65 -2.39 12.51
CA ARG A 65 -1.59 -3.85 12.40
C ARG A 65 -2.94 -4.45 11.98
N ARG A 66 -4.03 -4.09 12.68
CA ARG A 66 -5.38 -4.60 12.37
C ARG A 66 -5.90 -4.14 11.02
N LYS A 67 -5.56 -2.92 10.60
CA LYS A 67 -5.83 -2.45 9.24
C LYS A 67 -5.20 -3.41 8.23
N TYR A 68 -3.93 -3.70 8.35
CA TYR A 68 -3.21 -4.57 7.40
C TYR A 68 -3.70 -6.03 7.48
N GLU A 69 -3.97 -6.56 8.66
CA GLU A 69 -4.65 -7.86 8.81
C GLU A 69 -5.99 -7.90 8.08
N THR A 70 -6.77 -6.81 8.17
CA THR A 70 -8.04 -6.69 7.44
C THR A 70 -7.81 -6.64 5.93
N LEU A 71 -6.81 -5.89 5.44
CA LEU A 71 -6.47 -5.81 4.02
C LEU A 71 -6.09 -7.18 3.46
N VAL A 72 -5.22 -7.93 4.15
CA VAL A 72 -4.85 -9.30 3.78
C VAL A 72 -6.05 -10.24 3.80
N GLY A 73 -6.96 -10.09 4.77
CA GLY A 73 -8.20 -10.87 4.87
C GLY A 73 -9.26 -10.56 3.79
N LEU A 74 -9.11 -9.46 3.04
CA LEU A 74 -9.98 -9.13 1.89
C LEU A 74 -9.48 -9.73 0.57
N LEU A 75 -8.26 -10.23 0.52
CA LEU A 75 -7.72 -10.91 -0.65
C LEU A 75 -8.51 -12.19 -0.94
N PRO A 76 -8.71 -12.55 -2.22
CA PRO A 76 -9.24 -13.85 -2.59
C PRO A 76 -8.54 -15.01 -1.87
N ASP A 77 -9.32 -16.00 -1.43
CA ASP A 77 -8.81 -17.15 -0.69
C ASP A 77 -8.16 -18.17 -1.63
N ARG A 78 -6.94 -17.83 -2.03
CA ARG A 78 -6.05 -18.67 -2.84
C ARG A 78 -4.60 -18.39 -2.46
N PRO A 79 -3.67 -19.34 -2.68
CA PRO A 79 -2.25 -19.06 -2.59
C PRO A 79 -1.81 -18.15 -3.75
N TYR A 80 -0.83 -17.30 -3.49
CA TYR A 80 -0.15 -16.49 -4.50
C TYR A 80 1.26 -17.03 -4.72
N ARG A 81 1.71 -17.07 -5.98
CA ARG A 81 3.07 -17.49 -6.31
C ARG A 81 4.07 -16.39 -5.94
N ALA A 82 3.78 -15.17 -6.38
CA ALA A 82 4.65 -14.02 -6.17
C ALA A 82 3.82 -12.77 -5.87
N ALA A 83 4.12 -12.10 -4.76
CA ALA A 83 3.50 -10.84 -4.36
C ALA A 83 4.48 -9.68 -4.43
N LEU A 84 3.99 -8.50 -4.79
CA LEU A 84 4.70 -7.24 -4.80
C LEU A 84 4.02 -6.25 -3.85
N ASP A 85 4.79 -5.67 -2.93
CA ASP A 85 4.36 -4.61 -2.01
C ASP A 85 5.02 -3.28 -2.43
N LEU A 86 4.25 -2.40 -3.07
CA LEU A 86 4.72 -1.11 -3.59
C LEU A 86 4.60 -0.01 -2.53
N GLY A 87 5.72 0.58 -2.14
CA GLY A 87 5.83 1.50 -1.02
C GLY A 87 5.79 0.75 0.30
N CYS A 88 6.64 -0.28 0.42
CA CYS A 88 6.60 -1.22 1.54
C CYS A 88 7.01 -0.61 2.89
N GLY A 89 7.65 0.57 2.91
CA GLY A 89 8.16 1.19 4.11
C GLY A 89 9.06 0.25 4.89
N VAL A 90 8.83 0.11 6.19
CA VAL A 90 9.59 -0.81 7.06
C VAL A 90 9.10 -2.27 6.99
N GLY A 91 8.36 -2.66 5.94
CA GLY A 91 8.05 -4.03 5.57
C GLY A 91 6.95 -4.72 6.39
N LEU A 92 6.07 -3.98 7.09
CA LEU A 92 5.01 -4.63 7.87
C LEU A 92 4.03 -5.40 6.98
N MET A 93 3.52 -4.78 5.90
CA MET A 93 2.62 -5.44 4.95
C MET A 93 3.35 -6.58 4.23
N THR A 94 4.58 -6.34 3.78
CA THR A 94 5.41 -7.34 3.09
C THR A 94 5.55 -8.63 3.91
N ARG A 95 5.81 -8.51 5.23
CA ARG A 95 5.88 -9.68 6.13
C ARG A 95 4.54 -10.41 6.28
N MET A 96 3.42 -9.67 6.31
CA MET A 96 2.09 -10.29 6.38
C MET A 96 1.72 -11.02 5.09
N LEU A 97 2.23 -10.57 3.95
CA LEU A 97 2.03 -11.25 2.66
C LEU A 97 2.83 -12.55 2.56
N ALA A 98 3.89 -12.72 3.36
CA ALA A 98 4.70 -13.95 3.38
C ALA A 98 3.89 -15.20 3.79
N ASP A 99 2.80 -15.03 4.52
CA ASP A 99 1.87 -16.13 4.87
C ASP A 99 0.89 -16.47 3.73
N ARG A 100 0.87 -15.68 2.66
CA ARG A 100 -0.09 -15.80 1.54
C ARG A 100 0.59 -16.05 0.20
N ALA A 101 1.90 -15.79 0.10
CA ALA A 101 2.66 -15.86 -1.15
C ALA A 101 3.94 -16.68 -1.01
N GLY A 102 4.30 -17.41 -2.07
CA GLY A 102 5.54 -18.17 -2.13
C GLY A 102 6.79 -17.29 -2.13
N THR A 103 6.71 -16.12 -2.78
CA THR A 103 7.74 -15.07 -2.73
C THR A 103 7.08 -13.71 -2.56
N VAL A 104 7.75 -12.80 -1.85
CA VAL A 104 7.29 -11.42 -1.67
C VAL A 104 8.43 -10.46 -1.91
N LEU A 105 8.24 -9.51 -2.82
CA LEU A 105 9.15 -8.40 -3.07
C LEU A 105 8.54 -7.12 -2.49
N GLY A 106 9.26 -6.45 -1.56
CA GLY A 106 8.93 -5.11 -1.10
C GLY A 106 9.76 -4.07 -1.84
N LEU A 107 9.12 -3.03 -2.35
CA LEU A 107 9.80 -1.89 -3.00
C LEU A 107 9.49 -0.60 -2.25
N ASP A 108 10.50 0.22 -2.02
CA ASP A 108 10.36 1.58 -1.51
C ASP A 108 11.39 2.51 -2.14
N VAL A 109 11.08 3.81 -2.21
CA VAL A 109 11.98 4.83 -2.77
C VAL A 109 13.15 5.15 -1.83
N ALA A 110 12.96 4.97 -0.51
CA ALA A 110 13.93 5.26 0.52
C ALA A 110 14.79 4.03 0.85
N GLN A 111 16.12 4.13 0.70
CA GLN A 111 17.04 3.06 1.07
C GLN A 111 16.99 2.77 2.57
N ALA A 112 16.85 3.79 3.41
CA ALA A 112 16.73 3.62 4.85
C ALA A 112 15.49 2.81 5.28
N ALA A 113 14.39 2.90 4.52
CA ALA A 113 13.20 2.05 4.70
C ALA A 113 13.53 0.60 4.36
N ILE A 114 14.18 0.36 3.22
CA ILE A 114 14.60 -0.96 2.74
C ILE A 114 15.52 -1.65 3.74
N ASP A 115 16.52 -0.94 4.27
CA ASP A 115 17.47 -1.48 5.25
C ASP A 115 16.74 -1.90 6.54
N THR A 116 15.82 -1.06 7.02
CA THR A 116 14.98 -1.36 8.19
C THR A 116 14.06 -2.56 7.94
N ALA A 117 13.43 -2.62 6.77
CA ALA A 117 12.53 -3.70 6.37
C ALA A 117 13.27 -5.05 6.28
N ALA A 118 14.46 -5.05 5.66
CA ALA A 118 15.29 -6.23 5.53
C ALA A 118 15.75 -6.74 6.91
N ALA A 119 16.22 -5.85 7.78
CA ALA A 119 16.61 -6.22 9.15
C ALA A 119 15.44 -6.82 9.94
N GLY A 120 14.24 -6.22 9.82
CA GLY A 120 13.01 -6.67 10.49
C GLY A 120 12.41 -7.96 9.92
N SER A 121 12.94 -8.46 8.80
CA SER A 121 12.44 -9.65 8.09
C SER A 121 13.47 -10.78 8.08
N ALA A 122 14.52 -10.68 8.89
CA ALA A 122 15.52 -11.73 9.04
C ALA A 122 14.84 -13.07 9.40
N GLY A 123 15.12 -14.13 8.63
CA GLY A 123 14.50 -15.44 8.80
C GLY A 123 13.28 -15.73 7.89
N LEU A 124 12.81 -14.77 7.13
CA LEU A 124 11.78 -14.96 6.09
C LEU A 124 12.46 -15.08 4.71
N ALA A 125 12.92 -16.28 4.37
CA ALA A 125 13.71 -16.52 3.15
C ALA A 125 12.96 -16.17 1.85
N GLN A 126 11.62 -16.19 1.87
CA GLN A 126 10.77 -15.85 0.74
C GLN A 126 10.57 -14.35 0.56
N VAL A 127 11.04 -13.49 1.49
CA VAL A 127 10.86 -12.04 1.47
C VAL A 127 12.13 -11.36 1.01
N GLN A 128 12.00 -10.47 0.03
CA GLN A 128 13.10 -9.65 -0.49
C GLN A 128 12.68 -8.18 -0.52
N PHE A 129 13.67 -7.30 -0.44
CA PHE A 129 13.46 -5.86 -0.54
C PHE A 129 14.43 -5.24 -1.55
N ARG A 130 13.94 -4.26 -2.31
CA ARG A 130 14.75 -3.51 -3.28
C ARG A 130 14.33 -2.05 -3.30
N GLN A 131 15.30 -1.15 -3.36
CA GLN A 131 15.02 0.27 -3.57
C GLN A 131 14.53 0.49 -5.00
N ALA A 132 13.37 1.12 -5.17
CA ALA A 132 12.83 1.52 -6.46
C ALA A 132 11.84 2.67 -6.30
N ASP A 133 11.77 3.52 -7.33
CA ASP A 133 10.73 4.54 -7.45
C ASP A 133 9.51 3.94 -8.16
N ILE A 134 8.32 4.08 -7.57
CA ILE A 134 7.06 3.62 -8.17
C ILE A 134 6.76 4.31 -9.51
N LEU A 135 7.33 5.49 -9.74
CA LEU A 135 7.20 6.24 -10.99
C LEU A 135 8.17 5.75 -12.08
N ASP A 136 9.19 4.99 -11.72
CA ASP A 136 10.24 4.49 -12.62
C ASP A 136 10.57 3.03 -12.31
N LEU A 137 9.55 2.17 -12.34
CA LEU A 137 9.72 0.74 -12.10
C LEU A 137 10.34 0.05 -13.31
N PRO A 138 11.38 -0.79 -13.10
CA PRO A 138 12.02 -1.55 -14.18
C PRO A 138 11.05 -2.48 -14.90
N ASP A 139 11.26 -2.66 -16.20
CA ASP A 139 10.40 -3.51 -17.05
C ASP A 139 10.58 -5.02 -16.77
N ASP A 140 11.69 -5.42 -16.11
CA ASP A 140 11.91 -6.80 -15.66
C ASP A 140 10.90 -7.30 -14.64
N LEU A 141 10.09 -6.40 -14.08
CA LEU A 141 9.00 -6.73 -13.17
C LEU A 141 7.68 -7.04 -13.87
N ASP A 142 7.57 -6.81 -15.18
CA ASP A 142 6.33 -7.00 -15.92
C ASP A 142 5.92 -8.48 -15.97
N GLY A 143 4.65 -8.75 -15.64
CA GLY A 143 4.09 -10.11 -15.65
C GLY A 143 4.70 -11.06 -14.61
N GLN A 144 5.35 -10.55 -13.58
CA GLN A 144 6.01 -11.39 -12.59
C GLN A 144 5.12 -11.74 -11.38
N PHE A 145 4.05 -10.98 -11.14
CA PHE A 145 3.29 -11.07 -9.90
C PHE A 145 1.84 -11.51 -10.14
N ASP A 146 1.32 -12.32 -9.27
CA ASP A 146 -0.11 -12.63 -9.18
C ASP A 146 -0.82 -11.88 -8.05
N LEU A 147 -0.07 -11.09 -7.26
CA LEU A 147 -0.58 -10.13 -6.30
C LEU A 147 0.28 -8.86 -6.29
N VAL A 148 -0.34 -7.70 -6.44
CA VAL A 148 0.28 -6.38 -6.20
C VAL A 148 -0.52 -5.65 -5.14
N VAL A 149 0.18 -5.13 -4.12
CA VAL A 149 -0.40 -4.35 -3.03
C VAL A 149 0.16 -2.93 -3.06
N LEU A 150 -0.76 -1.94 -2.95
CA LEU A 150 -0.44 -0.52 -2.79
C LEU A 150 -1.21 -0.03 -1.56
N ALA A 151 -0.57 -0.09 -0.39
CA ALA A 151 -1.19 0.28 0.88
C ALA A 151 -0.57 1.57 1.42
N ASP A 152 -1.37 2.62 1.49
CA ASP A 152 -0.98 3.95 2.00
C ASP A 152 0.19 4.61 1.25
N THR A 153 0.30 4.42 -0.06
CA THR A 153 1.46 4.86 -0.85
C THR A 153 1.10 5.98 -1.83
N LEU A 154 0.07 5.81 -2.65
CA LEU A 154 -0.15 6.66 -3.82
C LEU A 154 -0.48 8.11 -3.49
N TYR A 155 -1.10 8.40 -2.37
CA TYR A 155 -1.44 9.78 -2.01
C TYR A 155 -0.22 10.64 -1.64
N TYR A 156 0.95 10.04 -1.50
CA TYR A 156 2.20 10.76 -1.34
C TYR A 156 2.77 11.28 -2.68
N LEU A 157 2.34 10.75 -3.81
CA LEU A 157 2.80 11.22 -5.12
C LEU A 157 2.16 12.57 -5.45
N SER A 158 2.96 13.62 -5.60
CA SER A 158 2.49 14.98 -5.85
C SER A 158 3.35 15.68 -6.91
N PRO A 159 2.77 16.43 -7.85
CA PRO A 159 1.34 16.70 -8.02
C PRO A 159 0.59 15.52 -8.65
N MET A 160 -0.55 15.13 -8.07
CA MET A 160 -1.36 14.00 -8.54
C MET A 160 -2.32 14.43 -9.66
N GLN A 161 -1.82 14.38 -10.89
CA GLN A 161 -2.62 14.63 -12.09
C GLN A 161 -3.34 13.36 -12.55
N ASP A 162 -4.50 13.50 -13.24
CA ASP A 162 -5.26 12.36 -13.72
C ASP A 162 -4.50 11.51 -14.75
N ALA A 163 -3.63 12.14 -15.55
CA ALA A 163 -2.74 11.44 -16.48
C ALA A 163 -1.78 10.50 -15.73
N LEU A 164 -1.17 10.97 -14.64
CA LEU A 164 -0.29 10.16 -13.81
C LEU A 164 -1.04 9.00 -13.15
N LEU A 165 -2.26 9.23 -12.65
CA LEU A 165 -3.08 8.16 -12.08
C LEU A 165 -3.38 7.05 -13.10
N LYS A 166 -3.71 7.43 -14.34
CA LYS A 166 -3.93 6.46 -15.43
C LYS A 166 -2.66 5.67 -15.75
N GLN A 167 -1.52 6.35 -15.84
CA GLN A 167 -0.22 5.69 -16.06
C GLN A 167 0.11 4.69 -14.96
N LEU A 168 -0.09 5.06 -13.68
CA LEU A 168 0.14 4.19 -12.54
C LEU A 168 -0.78 2.97 -12.56
N ALA A 169 -2.07 3.15 -12.88
CA ALA A 169 -3.01 2.04 -13.00
C ALA A 169 -2.58 1.06 -14.10
N LEU A 170 -2.22 1.55 -15.28
CA LEU A 170 -1.74 0.73 -16.40
C LEU A 170 -0.37 0.08 -16.07
N ARG A 171 0.53 0.81 -15.40
CA ARG A 171 1.82 0.24 -14.98
C ARG A 171 1.61 -0.90 -13.98
N THR A 172 0.72 -0.72 -13.02
CA THR A 172 0.38 -1.77 -12.04
C THR A 172 -0.23 -3.00 -12.70
N GLN A 173 -1.06 -2.82 -13.73
CA GLN A 173 -1.59 -3.94 -14.53
C GLN A 173 -0.49 -4.74 -15.21
N ARG A 174 0.52 -4.06 -15.80
CA ARG A 174 1.63 -4.76 -16.47
C ARG A 174 2.48 -5.60 -15.53
N LEU A 175 2.56 -5.23 -14.25
CA LEU A 175 3.26 -6.04 -13.24
C LEU A 175 2.56 -7.38 -12.97
N LEU A 176 1.24 -7.43 -13.19
CA LEU A 176 0.41 -8.58 -12.90
C LEU A 176 0.36 -9.57 -14.07
N VAL A 177 0.33 -10.84 -13.73
CA VAL A 177 -0.09 -11.88 -14.67
C VAL A 177 -1.58 -11.75 -14.98
N PRO A 178 -2.10 -12.30 -16.09
CA PRO A 178 -3.55 -12.40 -16.32
C PRO A 178 -4.24 -13.12 -15.17
N GLY A 179 -5.35 -12.54 -14.66
CA GLY A 179 -6.03 -13.02 -13.45
C GLY A 179 -5.31 -12.67 -12.13
N GLY A 180 -4.28 -11.84 -12.20
CA GLY A 180 -3.58 -11.33 -11.01
C GLY A 180 -4.41 -10.30 -10.25
N VAL A 181 -4.16 -10.19 -8.96
CA VAL A 181 -4.92 -9.34 -8.03
C VAL A 181 -4.15 -8.08 -7.69
N CYS A 182 -4.82 -6.94 -7.74
CA CYS A 182 -4.36 -5.66 -7.19
C CYS A 182 -5.17 -5.29 -5.96
N LEU A 183 -4.52 -5.08 -4.82
CA LEU A 183 -5.11 -4.50 -3.63
C LEU A 183 -4.62 -3.06 -3.48
N LEU A 184 -5.56 -2.12 -3.48
CA LEU A 184 -5.30 -0.70 -3.30
C LEU A 184 -5.98 -0.21 -2.03
N ALA A 185 -5.22 0.38 -1.10
CA ALA A 185 -5.75 0.96 0.12
C ALA A 185 -5.16 2.34 0.37
N ASN A 186 -6.01 3.30 0.70
CA ASN A 186 -5.59 4.67 0.99
C ASN A 186 -6.36 5.24 2.18
N HIS A 187 -5.74 6.20 2.82
CA HIS A 187 -6.38 6.99 3.87
C HIS A 187 -7.71 7.59 3.41
N TYR A 188 -8.75 7.50 4.25
CA TYR A 188 -10.07 8.02 3.95
C TYR A 188 -10.81 8.38 5.24
N PHE A 189 -10.92 9.64 5.54
CA PHE A 189 -11.46 10.09 6.81
C PHE A 189 -12.97 10.37 6.74
N SER A 190 -13.36 11.53 6.22
CA SER A 190 -14.76 11.96 6.24
C SER A 190 -15.45 11.85 4.88
N GLY A 191 -14.68 11.81 3.80
CA GLY A 191 -15.14 11.89 2.43
C GLY A 191 -15.31 13.33 1.91
N ALA A 192 -15.32 14.32 2.78
CA ALA A 192 -15.40 15.74 2.44
C ALA A 192 -14.04 16.45 2.49
N ASP A 193 -13.07 15.89 3.20
CA ASP A 193 -11.70 16.40 3.28
C ASP A 193 -10.91 16.17 1.99
N ALA A 194 -9.79 16.88 1.84
CA ALA A 194 -8.95 16.84 0.64
C ALA A 194 -8.37 15.44 0.39
N ASP A 195 -7.90 14.77 1.44
CA ASP A 195 -7.26 13.47 1.37
C ASP A 195 -8.26 12.38 0.95
N SER A 196 -9.48 12.42 1.50
CA SER A 196 -10.56 11.52 1.08
C SER A 196 -10.98 11.75 -0.37
N ARG A 197 -10.98 13.01 -0.86
CA ARG A 197 -11.24 13.29 -2.28
C ARG A 197 -10.14 12.75 -3.18
N LEU A 198 -8.87 12.92 -2.78
CA LEU A 198 -7.73 12.39 -3.50
C LEU A 198 -7.79 10.85 -3.54
N SER A 199 -8.01 10.21 -2.40
CA SER A 199 -8.14 8.75 -2.32
C SER A 199 -9.25 8.22 -3.23
N ARG A 200 -10.41 8.86 -3.28
CA ARG A 200 -11.47 8.49 -4.25
C ARG A 200 -11.06 8.64 -5.70
N ARG A 201 -10.29 9.69 -6.03
CA ARG A 201 -9.77 9.87 -7.41
C ARG A 201 -8.81 8.74 -7.76
N ILE A 202 -7.90 8.39 -6.86
CA ILE A 202 -6.96 7.27 -7.03
C ILE A 202 -7.74 5.97 -7.27
N HIS A 203 -8.66 5.60 -6.36
CA HIS A 203 -9.44 4.37 -6.49
C HIS A 203 -10.25 4.31 -7.79
N ARG A 204 -10.88 5.43 -8.19
CA ARG A 204 -11.60 5.49 -9.47
C ARG A 204 -10.71 5.32 -10.68
N ALA A 205 -9.52 5.92 -10.68
CA ALA A 205 -8.58 5.78 -11.80
C ALA A 205 -8.15 4.33 -12.02
N PHE A 206 -7.97 3.57 -10.93
CA PHE A 206 -7.69 2.14 -11.00
C PHE A 206 -8.92 1.32 -11.39
N ALA A 207 -10.04 1.51 -10.69
CA ALA A 207 -11.28 0.75 -10.91
C ALA A 207 -11.85 0.94 -12.34
N TRP A 208 -11.61 2.09 -12.98
CA TRP A 208 -12.06 2.40 -14.35
C TRP A 208 -10.96 2.20 -15.40
N SER A 209 -9.78 1.77 -15.00
CA SER A 209 -8.72 1.42 -15.95
C SER A 209 -9.13 0.18 -16.74
N PRO A 210 -9.08 0.21 -18.08
CA PRO A 210 -9.34 -0.97 -18.90
C PRO A 210 -8.48 -2.14 -18.47
N GLY A 211 -9.06 -3.34 -18.38
CA GLY A 211 -8.35 -4.55 -17.97
C GLY A 211 -8.37 -4.85 -16.47
N TYR A 212 -8.99 -3.97 -15.65
CA TYR A 212 -9.34 -4.31 -14.26
C TYR A 212 -10.83 -4.64 -14.11
N ARG A 213 -11.10 -5.70 -13.38
CA ARG A 213 -12.41 -6.03 -12.84
C ARG A 213 -12.40 -5.83 -11.32
N VAL A 214 -13.27 -4.98 -10.80
CA VAL A 214 -13.40 -4.76 -9.35
C VAL A 214 -14.06 -5.99 -8.71
N LEU A 215 -13.36 -6.64 -7.78
CA LEU A 215 -13.87 -7.75 -6.99
C LEU A 215 -14.64 -7.25 -5.77
N SER A 216 -14.10 -6.25 -5.09
CA SER A 216 -14.74 -5.64 -3.93
C SER A 216 -14.21 -4.24 -3.67
N GLU A 217 -15.05 -3.39 -3.08
CA GLU A 217 -14.67 -2.11 -2.52
C GLU A 217 -15.27 -1.96 -1.13
N HIS A 218 -14.44 -1.60 -0.15
CA HIS A 218 -14.86 -1.42 1.23
C HIS A 218 -14.40 -0.09 1.77
N ARG A 219 -15.35 0.67 2.27
CA ARG A 219 -15.07 1.84 3.12
C ARG A 219 -15.04 1.38 4.58
N ARG A 220 -13.93 1.65 5.22
CA ARG A 220 -13.70 1.37 6.65
C ARG A 220 -13.44 2.69 7.38
N PRO A 221 -13.55 2.75 8.71
CA PRO A 221 -13.08 3.90 9.46
C PRO A 221 -11.60 4.18 9.10
N PHE A 222 -11.35 5.41 8.61
CA PHE A 222 -10.05 5.96 8.25
C PHE A 222 -9.36 5.39 7.01
N TYR A 223 -9.96 4.45 6.24
CA TYR A 223 -9.41 4.02 4.97
C TYR A 223 -10.47 3.51 3.98
N LEU A 224 -10.11 3.61 2.70
CA LEU A 224 -10.81 3.00 1.58
C LEU A 224 -9.93 1.90 1.02
N VAL A 225 -10.51 0.76 0.65
CA VAL A 225 -9.80 -0.35 0.01
C VAL A 225 -10.59 -0.87 -1.18
N SER A 226 -9.91 -1.10 -2.30
CA SER A 226 -10.43 -1.80 -3.47
C SER A 226 -9.57 -3.01 -3.77
N VAL A 227 -10.21 -4.13 -4.04
CA VAL A 227 -9.58 -5.34 -4.55
C VAL A 227 -10.04 -5.51 -5.99
N MET A 228 -9.09 -5.60 -6.91
CA MET A 228 -9.32 -5.71 -8.34
C MET A 228 -8.55 -6.90 -8.89
N GLU A 229 -8.98 -7.43 -10.00
CA GLU A 229 -8.32 -8.51 -10.71
C GLU A 229 -8.12 -8.10 -12.17
N THR A 230 -6.97 -8.41 -12.74
CA THR A 230 -6.76 -8.26 -14.18
C THR A 230 -7.60 -9.27 -14.94
N GLU A 231 -8.08 -8.91 -16.13
CA GLU A 231 -8.83 -9.84 -16.96
C GLU A 231 -8.01 -11.11 -17.21
N PRO A 232 -8.62 -12.30 -17.11
CA PRO A 232 -7.96 -13.54 -17.48
C PRO A 232 -7.61 -13.51 -18.98
N PRO A 233 -6.63 -14.30 -19.43
CA PRO A 233 -6.35 -14.41 -20.86
C PRO A 233 -7.62 -14.84 -21.60
N ALA A 234 -7.82 -14.29 -22.80
CA ALA A 234 -8.93 -14.72 -23.63
C ALA A 234 -8.86 -16.24 -23.84
N PRO A 235 -9.99 -16.97 -23.76
CA PRO A 235 -9.98 -18.41 -23.98
C PRO A 235 -9.45 -18.69 -25.38
N GLY A 236 -8.28 -19.31 -25.47
CA GLY A 236 -7.64 -19.74 -26.73
C GLY A 236 -6.52 -18.83 -27.25
N ALA A 237 -5.92 -17.95 -26.43
CA ALA A 237 -4.71 -17.22 -26.77
C ALA A 237 -3.44 -18.07 -26.52
#